data_5cc818d2f8343b1f7d428a1d98e9740c
#
_entry.id   5cc818d2f8343b1f7d428a1d98e9740c
#
_cell.length_a   1.000
_cell.length_b   1.000
_cell.length_c   1.000
_cell.angle_alpha   90.00
_cell.angle_beta   90.00
_cell.angle_gamma   90.00
#
_symmetry.space_group_name_H-M   'P 1'
#
loop_
_entity.id
_entity.type
_entity.pdbx_description
1 polymer ?
#
loop_
_entity_poly.entity_id
_entity_poly.type
_entity_poly.pdbx_seq_one_letter_code
_entity_poly.pdbx_strand_id
1 'polypeptide(L)'
;MTYQVLARKWRPRVFEELVGQSHVVTALVNALDSKRLHHAYLFTGTRGVGKTTLARILAKSINCETGITSKPCGKCGACVEIDSGRFVDLLEVDAATNTKVDEMRELLDTAQYMPVSGRFKVYIIDEVHMLSRHAFNSMLKTLEEPPEHVKFILATTDPQRLPVTVLSRCLQFNLTPLPAPVIAAHLKRVLEAEGIAFEEGALALIGKAAAGSVRDSLSLLDQAIAHGGGKVSRAQVAEMLGTLGGDLVWPLLERVVDGDGRGAIAEAGRVAARSLSYDSALEELAAILHRVALAQAGAESPDEPDAARVSSMAAKVDAGRVQVMYQIALLARRDLPLAPDEYAGFTMALLRMISFAGATGERPSATPRKEARGGRQEGTAQASSPQKPEAAAPASAPGFVGNWPAFVASLNLTGMAGIVARNSELASFANNRLELVVPEAHRVYADRPYTEKLQAELARAIGPGLRLVVRVGETAGTSVAALRSREDDQRRESAASAIEADPFVRELVRDFGAEVVASSIKPNEEGRDASSDRKG
;
A
#
# COMPACT_ATOMS: atom_id res chain seq x y z
N MET A 1 20.26 -21.46 -29.97
CA MET A 1 19.54 -21.70 -28.70
C MET A 1 18.72 -20.45 -28.38
N THR A 2 17.41 -20.56 -28.23
CA THR A 2 16.58 -19.44 -27.84
C THR A 2 16.87 -19.09 -26.36
N TYR A 3 17.28 -17.86 -26.09
CA TYR A 3 17.50 -17.36 -24.74
C TYR A 3 16.21 -17.51 -23.91
N GLN A 4 16.33 -18.09 -22.73
CA GLN A 4 15.22 -18.24 -21.79
C GLN A 4 15.55 -17.47 -20.50
N VAL A 5 14.64 -16.56 -20.08
CA VAL A 5 14.77 -15.77 -18.86
C VAL A 5 14.99 -16.67 -17.64
N LEU A 6 15.95 -16.32 -16.78
CA LEU A 6 16.34 -17.11 -15.61
C LEU A 6 15.16 -17.44 -14.69
N ALA A 7 14.26 -16.50 -14.48
CA ALA A 7 13.05 -16.70 -13.68
C ALA A 7 12.14 -17.84 -14.20
N ARG A 8 12.21 -18.18 -15.49
CA ARG A 8 11.51 -19.31 -16.09
C ARG A 8 12.35 -20.57 -16.09
N LYS A 9 13.64 -20.46 -16.42
CA LYS A 9 14.60 -21.58 -16.47
C LYS A 9 14.78 -22.23 -15.10
N TRP A 10 14.92 -21.39 -14.05
CA TRP A 10 15.16 -21.80 -12.66
C TRP A 10 13.89 -21.90 -11.82
N ARG A 11 12.73 -22.04 -12.46
CA ARG A 11 11.49 -22.28 -11.74
C ARG A 11 11.50 -23.66 -11.10
N PRO A 12 11.36 -23.79 -9.76
CA PRO A 12 11.36 -25.08 -9.07
C PRO A 12 10.32 -26.04 -9.64
N ARG A 13 10.72 -27.30 -9.79
CA ARG A 13 9.86 -28.37 -10.31
C ARG A 13 9.47 -29.40 -9.26
N VAL A 14 10.16 -29.43 -8.13
CA VAL A 14 9.92 -30.31 -7.00
C VAL A 14 10.01 -29.52 -5.70
N PHE A 15 9.45 -30.05 -4.62
CA PHE A 15 9.43 -29.35 -3.32
C PHE A 15 10.83 -29.08 -2.76
N GLU A 16 11.80 -29.97 -3.03
CA GLU A 16 13.18 -29.85 -2.57
C GLU A 16 13.94 -28.69 -3.20
N GLU A 17 13.53 -28.22 -4.38
CA GLU A 17 14.13 -27.09 -5.08
C GLU A 17 13.60 -25.74 -4.60
N LEU A 18 12.49 -25.75 -3.81
CA LEU A 18 11.93 -24.52 -3.28
C LEU A 18 12.87 -23.89 -2.26
N VAL A 19 13.12 -22.62 -2.44
CA VAL A 19 13.93 -21.85 -1.50
C VAL A 19 13.06 -21.32 -0.38
N GLY A 20 13.41 -21.64 0.86
CA GLY A 20 12.61 -21.28 2.03
C GLY A 20 11.27 -22.02 2.10
N GLN A 21 10.28 -21.42 2.77
CA GLN A 21 8.91 -21.94 2.90
C GLN A 21 8.81 -23.34 3.56
N SER A 22 9.81 -23.73 4.36
CA SER A 22 9.92 -25.09 4.94
C SER A 22 8.66 -25.53 5.68
N HIS A 23 7.98 -24.62 6.38
CA HIS A 23 6.75 -24.91 7.12
C HIS A 23 5.60 -25.32 6.20
N VAL A 24 5.44 -24.66 5.04
CA VAL A 24 4.41 -24.99 4.05
C VAL A 24 4.76 -26.30 3.34
N VAL A 25 6.02 -26.44 2.93
CA VAL A 25 6.52 -27.65 2.25
C VAL A 25 6.32 -28.89 3.14
N THR A 26 6.72 -28.81 4.42
CA THR A 26 6.55 -29.94 5.36
C THR A 26 5.08 -30.34 5.51
N ALA A 27 4.18 -29.37 5.65
CA ALA A 27 2.76 -29.65 5.79
C ALA A 27 2.15 -30.30 4.53
N LEU A 28 2.54 -29.83 3.33
CA LEU A 28 2.07 -30.41 2.06
C LEU A 28 2.65 -31.80 1.83
N VAL A 29 3.93 -32.03 2.12
CA VAL A 29 4.58 -33.34 2.04
C VAL A 29 3.84 -34.34 2.95
N ASN A 30 3.58 -33.99 4.20
CA ASN A 30 2.84 -34.84 5.14
C ASN A 30 1.41 -35.13 4.65
N ALA A 31 0.71 -34.15 4.07
CA ALA A 31 -0.63 -34.36 3.52
C ALA A 31 -0.63 -35.31 2.32
N LEU A 32 0.37 -35.19 1.43
CA LEU A 32 0.55 -36.03 0.27
C LEU A 32 0.90 -37.49 0.68
N ASP A 33 1.86 -37.66 1.58
CA ASP A 33 2.34 -38.97 2.02
C ASP A 33 1.26 -39.72 2.84
N SER A 34 0.46 -38.99 3.63
CA SER A 34 -0.70 -39.55 4.34
C SER A 34 -1.96 -39.70 3.46
N LYS A 35 -1.91 -39.24 2.20
CA LYS A 35 -3.05 -39.20 1.27
C LYS A 35 -4.27 -38.42 1.80
N ARG A 36 -4.06 -37.47 2.72
CA ARG A 36 -5.11 -36.62 3.28
C ARG A 36 -5.16 -35.32 2.51
N LEU A 37 -5.77 -35.34 1.33
CA LEU A 37 -5.87 -34.19 0.44
C LEU A 37 -7.14 -33.40 0.71
N HIS A 38 -7.00 -32.13 0.99
CA HIS A 38 -8.12 -31.19 1.05
C HIS A 38 -8.65 -30.91 -0.37
N HIS A 39 -9.90 -30.49 -0.50
CA HIS A 39 -10.48 -30.12 -1.80
C HIS A 39 -10.04 -28.72 -2.27
N ALA A 40 -9.70 -27.81 -1.34
CA ALA A 40 -9.28 -26.45 -1.66
C ALA A 40 -8.09 -25.99 -0.82
N TYR A 41 -7.08 -25.46 -1.47
CA TYR A 41 -5.89 -24.87 -0.88
C TYR A 41 -5.85 -23.37 -1.18
N LEU A 42 -5.42 -22.55 -0.22
CA LEU A 42 -5.22 -21.13 -0.41
C LEU A 42 -3.78 -20.76 -0.04
N PHE A 43 -3.02 -20.31 -1.03
CA PHE A 43 -1.66 -19.78 -0.83
C PHE A 43 -1.71 -18.27 -0.76
N THR A 44 -1.31 -17.70 0.38
CA THR A 44 -1.23 -16.26 0.62
C THR A 44 0.23 -15.82 0.70
N GLY A 45 0.51 -14.55 0.43
CA GLY A 45 1.85 -13.97 0.53
C GLY A 45 2.15 -12.97 -0.57
N THR A 46 3.23 -12.22 -0.43
CA THR A 46 3.62 -11.18 -1.39
C THR A 46 3.92 -11.74 -2.79
N ARG A 47 4.01 -10.86 -3.78
CA ARG A 47 4.32 -11.24 -5.16
C ARG A 47 5.71 -11.90 -5.23
N GLY A 48 5.85 -12.93 -6.07
CA GLY A 48 7.14 -13.55 -6.39
C GLY A 48 7.72 -14.50 -5.34
N VAL A 49 7.01 -14.79 -4.22
CA VAL A 49 7.44 -15.72 -3.16
C VAL A 49 7.25 -17.20 -3.50
N GLY A 50 6.64 -17.52 -4.66
CA GLY A 50 6.51 -18.91 -5.14
C GLY A 50 5.12 -19.50 -5.07
N LYS A 51 4.03 -18.73 -4.82
CA LYS A 51 2.64 -19.23 -4.74
C LYS A 51 2.24 -20.11 -5.92
N THR A 52 2.32 -19.59 -7.14
CA THR A 52 1.96 -20.29 -8.38
C THR A 52 2.90 -21.47 -8.68
N THR A 53 4.17 -21.36 -8.28
CA THR A 53 5.13 -22.46 -8.40
C THR A 53 4.75 -23.63 -7.50
N LEU A 54 4.45 -23.34 -6.24
CA LEU A 54 3.99 -24.32 -5.26
C LEU A 54 2.68 -24.98 -5.70
N ALA A 55 1.74 -24.18 -6.25
CA ALA A 55 0.49 -24.67 -6.82
C ALA A 55 0.72 -25.72 -7.94
N ARG A 56 1.65 -25.44 -8.86
CA ARG A 56 1.99 -26.39 -9.94
C ARG A 56 2.70 -27.63 -9.43
N ILE A 57 3.59 -27.52 -8.46
CA ILE A 57 4.24 -28.69 -7.83
C ILE A 57 3.19 -29.56 -7.15
N LEU A 58 2.23 -28.97 -6.43
CA LEU A 58 1.14 -29.71 -5.81
C LEU A 58 0.26 -30.42 -6.86
N ALA A 59 -0.15 -29.70 -7.93
CA ALA A 59 -0.91 -30.29 -9.05
C ALA A 59 -0.18 -31.48 -9.68
N LYS A 60 1.14 -31.39 -9.85
CA LYS A 60 1.99 -32.46 -10.35
C LYS A 60 2.06 -33.64 -9.39
N SER A 61 2.17 -33.36 -8.10
CA SER A 61 2.27 -34.37 -7.03
C SER A 61 1.01 -35.25 -6.89
N ILE A 62 -0.18 -34.66 -7.12
CA ILE A 62 -1.44 -35.41 -7.06
C ILE A 62 -1.79 -36.13 -8.37
N ASN A 63 -1.27 -35.66 -9.51
CA ASN A 63 -1.55 -36.23 -10.84
C ASN A 63 -0.41 -37.09 -11.42
N CYS A 64 0.71 -37.24 -10.70
CA CYS A 64 1.82 -38.05 -11.17
C CYS A 64 1.36 -39.52 -11.39
N GLU A 65 1.69 -40.14 -12.54
CA GLU A 65 1.28 -41.49 -12.87
C GLU A 65 1.78 -42.55 -11.85
N THR A 66 2.90 -42.29 -11.17
CA THR A 66 3.42 -43.18 -10.10
C THR A 66 2.55 -43.22 -8.85
N GLY A 67 1.60 -42.30 -8.71
CA GLY A 67 0.70 -42.19 -7.55
C GLY A 67 0.69 -40.79 -6.97
N ILE A 68 -0.15 -40.57 -5.94
CA ILE A 68 -0.09 -39.37 -5.11
C ILE A 68 1.20 -39.45 -4.30
N THR A 69 2.09 -38.49 -4.45
CA THR A 69 3.43 -38.53 -3.87
C THR A 69 3.98 -37.13 -3.63
N SER A 70 4.76 -36.95 -2.58
CA SER A 70 5.53 -35.72 -2.34
C SER A 70 6.69 -35.54 -3.33
N LYS A 71 7.10 -36.64 -4.04
CA LYS A 71 8.20 -36.63 -5.02
C LYS A 71 7.70 -37.05 -6.40
N PRO A 72 7.11 -36.12 -7.17
CA PRO A 72 6.65 -36.41 -8.53
C PRO A 72 7.81 -36.83 -9.42
N CYS A 73 7.60 -37.85 -10.27
CA CYS A 73 8.70 -38.45 -11.04
C CYS A 73 9.34 -37.56 -12.08
N GLY A 74 8.68 -36.48 -12.53
CA GLY A 74 9.16 -35.52 -13.51
C GLY A 74 9.33 -36.04 -14.95
N LYS A 75 8.99 -37.34 -15.20
CA LYS A 75 9.23 -38.02 -16.48
C LYS A 75 7.96 -38.56 -17.15
N CYS A 76 6.91 -38.79 -16.40
CA CYS A 76 5.62 -39.27 -16.95
C CYS A 76 4.89 -38.20 -17.75
N GLY A 77 3.91 -38.58 -18.55
CA GLY A 77 3.13 -37.67 -19.39
C GLY A 77 2.56 -36.50 -18.61
N ALA A 78 1.84 -36.81 -17.51
CA ALA A 78 1.27 -35.77 -16.65
C ALA A 78 2.31 -34.80 -16.08
N CYS A 79 3.48 -35.27 -15.62
CA CYS A 79 4.53 -34.41 -15.10
C CYS A 79 5.11 -33.47 -16.15
N VAL A 80 5.39 -33.99 -17.36
CA VAL A 80 5.97 -33.21 -18.46
C VAL A 80 4.97 -32.18 -19.00
N GLU A 81 3.71 -32.57 -19.13
CA GLU A 81 2.65 -31.68 -19.62
C GLU A 81 2.33 -30.57 -18.62
N ILE A 82 2.30 -30.86 -17.31
CA ILE A 82 2.12 -29.84 -16.26
C ILE A 82 3.31 -28.85 -16.28
N ASP A 83 4.55 -29.33 -16.37
CA ASP A 83 5.73 -28.45 -16.43
C ASP A 83 5.73 -27.57 -17.70
N SER A 84 5.19 -28.08 -18.81
CA SER A 84 5.04 -27.33 -20.07
C SER A 84 3.77 -26.46 -20.14
N GLY A 85 2.85 -26.61 -19.18
CA GLY A 85 1.57 -25.89 -19.14
C GLY A 85 0.56 -26.38 -20.17
N ARG A 86 0.60 -27.66 -20.57
CA ARG A 86 -0.27 -28.27 -21.59
C ARG A 86 -1.15 -29.40 -21.08
N PHE A 87 -1.12 -29.67 -19.78
CA PHE A 87 -1.93 -30.73 -19.18
C PHE A 87 -3.42 -30.36 -19.18
N VAL A 88 -4.26 -31.18 -19.81
CA VAL A 88 -5.68 -30.89 -20.06
C VAL A 88 -6.48 -30.75 -18.76
N ASP A 89 -6.15 -31.54 -17.72
CA ASP A 89 -6.84 -31.50 -16.43
C ASP A 89 -6.25 -30.50 -15.43
N LEU A 90 -5.34 -29.62 -15.88
CA LEU A 90 -4.84 -28.47 -15.13
C LEU A 90 -5.28 -27.17 -15.81
N LEU A 91 -6.25 -26.50 -15.20
CA LEU A 91 -6.72 -25.20 -15.65
C LEU A 91 -6.09 -24.12 -14.77
N GLU A 92 -5.22 -23.32 -15.38
CA GLU A 92 -4.55 -22.19 -14.70
C GLU A 92 -5.13 -20.87 -15.22
N VAL A 93 -5.71 -20.09 -14.33
CA VAL A 93 -6.39 -18.84 -14.61
C VAL A 93 -5.80 -17.75 -13.74
N ASP A 94 -5.43 -16.64 -14.36
CA ASP A 94 -5.07 -15.40 -13.67
C ASP A 94 -6.34 -14.53 -13.58
N ALA A 95 -6.84 -14.34 -12.36
CA ALA A 95 -8.04 -13.55 -12.11
C ALA A 95 -7.86 -12.06 -12.44
N ALA A 96 -6.63 -11.56 -12.55
CA ALA A 96 -6.38 -10.18 -12.97
C ALA A 96 -6.66 -9.95 -14.47
N THR A 97 -6.44 -10.99 -15.30
CA THR A 97 -6.69 -10.95 -16.74
C THR A 97 -8.08 -11.47 -17.12
N ASN A 98 -8.63 -12.40 -16.33
CA ASN A 98 -9.92 -13.06 -16.58
C ASN A 98 -10.96 -12.62 -15.53
N THR A 99 -11.36 -11.36 -15.57
CA THR A 99 -12.33 -10.77 -14.62
C THR A 99 -13.78 -11.05 -14.99
N LYS A 100 -14.06 -11.57 -16.20
CA LYS A 100 -15.42 -11.78 -16.67
C LYS A 100 -16.11 -12.93 -15.94
N VAL A 101 -17.33 -12.66 -15.49
CA VAL A 101 -18.14 -13.61 -14.73
C VAL A 101 -18.46 -14.86 -15.55
N ASP A 102 -18.72 -14.67 -16.83
CA ASP A 102 -19.14 -15.75 -17.74
C ASP A 102 -18.01 -16.75 -17.99
N GLU A 103 -16.78 -16.28 -18.18
CA GLU A 103 -15.60 -17.16 -18.35
C GLU A 103 -15.34 -18.01 -17.10
N MET A 104 -15.46 -17.41 -15.92
CA MET A 104 -15.31 -18.15 -14.66
C MET A 104 -16.45 -19.17 -14.46
N ARG A 105 -17.68 -18.81 -14.87
CA ARG A 105 -18.84 -19.70 -14.79
C ARG A 105 -18.68 -20.92 -15.70
N GLU A 106 -18.31 -20.69 -16.97
CA GLU A 106 -18.02 -21.78 -17.92
C GLU A 106 -16.93 -22.70 -17.40
N LEU A 107 -15.86 -22.13 -16.82
CA LEU A 107 -14.77 -22.90 -16.23
C LEU A 107 -15.27 -23.77 -15.06
N LEU A 108 -16.11 -23.24 -14.17
CA LEU A 108 -16.69 -23.98 -13.04
C LEU A 108 -17.73 -25.03 -13.50
N ASP A 109 -18.47 -24.76 -14.56
CA ASP A 109 -19.41 -25.73 -15.13
C ASP A 109 -18.65 -26.98 -15.65
N THR A 110 -17.41 -26.79 -16.12
CA THR A 110 -16.55 -27.92 -16.50
C THR A 110 -16.09 -28.77 -15.30
N ALA A 111 -16.19 -28.28 -14.06
CA ALA A 111 -15.80 -29.02 -12.87
C ALA A 111 -16.69 -30.26 -12.60
N GLN A 112 -17.89 -30.29 -13.15
CA GLN A 112 -18.80 -31.44 -13.02
C GLN A 112 -18.32 -32.68 -13.79
N TYR A 113 -17.49 -32.48 -14.80
CA TYR A 113 -17.00 -33.58 -15.65
C TYR A 113 -15.74 -34.20 -15.08
N MET A 114 -15.65 -35.53 -15.17
CA MET A 114 -14.47 -36.29 -14.78
C MET A 114 -13.22 -35.84 -15.53
N PRO A 115 -12.02 -35.95 -14.92
CA PRO A 115 -10.76 -35.70 -15.60
C PRO A 115 -10.57 -36.61 -16.80
N VAL A 116 -9.89 -36.11 -17.84
CA VAL A 116 -9.66 -36.84 -19.10
C VAL A 116 -8.46 -37.78 -18.99
N SER A 117 -7.38 -37.34 -18.39
CA SER A 117 -6.12 -38.07 -18.32
C SER A 117 -5.55 -38.14 -16.90
N GLY A 118 -5.85 -37.17 -16.04
CA GLY A 118 -5.38 -37.11 -14.66
C GLY A 118 -6.22 -37.88 -13.68
N ARG A 119 -5.74 -37.98 -12.42
CA ARG A 119 -6.57 -38.46 -11.30
C ARG A 119 -7.51 -37.38 -10.80
N PHE A 120 -7.03 -36.13 -10.83
CA PHE A 120 -7.76 -34.99 -10.34
C PHE A 120 -7.76 -33.91 -11.41
N LYS A 121 -8.89 -33.23 -11.53
CA LYS A 121 -9.02 -31.98 -12.27
C LYS A 121 -8.64 -30.84 -11.34
N VAL A 122 -7.60 -30.10 -11.69
CA VAL A 122 -7.00 -29.08 -10.82
C VAL A 122 -7.25 -27.70 -11.40
N TYR A 123 -7.79 -26.82 -10.58
CA TYR A 123 -8.01 -25.41 -10.90
C TYR A 123 -7.03 -24.57 -10.09
N ILE A 124 -6.07 -23.95 -10.77
CA ILE A 124 -5.19 -22.94 -10.18
C ILE A 124 -5.76 -21.57 -10.54
N ILE A 125 -6.17 -20.81 -9.52
CA ILE A 125 -6.67 -19.44 -9.70
C ILE A 125 -5.69 -18.49 -9.01
N ASP A 126 -4.90 -17.80 -9.82
CA ASP A 126 -3.94 -16.81 -9.32
C ASP A 126 -4.60 -15.44 -9.14
N GLU A 127 -4.13 -14.67 -8.17
CA GLU A 127 -4.67 -13.37 -7.74
C GLU A 127 -6.19 -13.39 -7.54
N VAL A 128 -6.68 -14.46 -6.89
CA VAL A 128 -8.11 -14.75 -6.73
C VAL A 128 -8.91 -13.59 -6.12
N HIS A 129 -8.28 -12.67 -5.38
CA HIS A 129 -8.92 -11.47 -4.83
C HIS A 129 -9.40 -10.48 -5.91
N MET A 130 -8.96 -10.64 -7.18
CA MET A 130 -9.40 -9.83 -8.31
C MET A 130 -10.72 -10.32 -8.93
N LEU A 131 -11.22 -11.48 -8.52
CA LEU A 131 -12.51 -11.99 -8.97
C LEU A 131 -13.66 -11.07 -8.55
N SER A 132 -14.65 -10.94 -9.41
CA SER A 132 -15.90 -10.23 -9.09
C SER A 132 -16.70 -10.99 -8.00
N ARG A 133 -17.58 -10.28 -7.30
CA ARG A 133 -18.48 -10.90 -6.30
C ARG A 133 -19.34 -12.01 -6.88
N HIS A 134 -19.77 -11.88 -8.14
CA HIS A 134 -20.57 -12.89 -8.83
C HIS A 134 -19.75 -14.15 -9.14
N ALA A 135 -18.49 -14.00 -9.56
CA ALA A 135 -17.58 -15.12 -9.79
C ALA A 135 -17.28 -15.87 -8.49
N PHE A 136 -17.06 -15.15 -7.37
CA PHE A 136 -16.93 -15.76 -6.06
C PHE A 136 -18.17 -16.59 -5.68
N ASN A 137 -19.36 -16.03 -5.86
CA ASN A 137 -20.62 -16.74 -5.52
C ASN A 137 -20.81 -18.00 -6.36
N SER A 138 -20.39 -17.99 -7.62
CA SER A 138 -20.41 -19.20 -8.46
C SER A 138 -19.43 -20.25 -7.95
N MET A 139 -18.23 -19.84 -7.55
CA MET A 139 -17.19 -20.73 -7.01
C MET A 139 -17.60 -21.32 -5.64
N LEU A 140 -18.31 -20.56 -4.79
CA LEU A 140 -18.72 -21.00 -3.46
C LEU A 140 -19.57 -22.28 -3.52
N LYS A 141 -20.46 -22.44 -4.49
CA LYS A 141 -21.27 -23.65 -4.66
C LYS A 141 -20.40 -24.90 -4.82
N THR A 142 -19.36 -24.81 -5.67
CA THR A 142 -18.45 -25.94 -5.91
C THR A 142 -17.48 -26.16 -4.75
N LEU A 143 -17.15 -25.10 -3.97
CA LEU A 143 -16.35 -25.23 -2.76
C LEU A 143 -17.12 -25.82 -1.57
N GLU A 144 -18.45 -25.68 -1.52
CA GLU A 144 -19.32 -26.25 -0.50
C GLU A 144 -19.55 -27.74 -0.72
N GLU A 145 -19.81 -28.12 -1.97
CA GLU A 145 -20.05 -29.50 -2.38
C GLU A 145 -19.09 -29.89 -3.52
N PRO A 146 -17.78 -30.01 -3.21
CA PRO A 146 -16.77 -30.25 -4.22
C PRO A 146 -16.88 -31.69 -4.73
N PRO A 147 -16.87 -31.96 -6.06
CA PRO A 147 -16.70 -33.29 -6.59
C PRO A 147 -15.37 -33.88 -6.11
N GLU A 148 -15.33 -35.16 -5.81
CA GLU A 148 -14.14 -35.85 -5.26
C GLU A 148 -12.90 -35.69 -6.16
N HIS A 149 -13.12 -35.67 -7.48
CA HIS A 149 -12.09 -35.57 -8.50
C HIS A 149 -11.59 -34.14 -8.73
N VAL A 150 -12.16 -33.11 -8.06
CA VAL A 150 -11.78 -31.69 -8.25
C VAL A 150 -10.91 -31.22 -7.10
N LYS A 151 -9.86 -30.45 -7.44
CA LYS A 151 -9.01 -29.77 -6.47
C LYS A 151 -8.84 -28.31 -6.87
N PHE A 152 -9.11 -27.39 -5.93
CA PHE A 152 -8.88 -25.97 -6.10
C PHE A 152 -7.58 -25.56 -5.42
N ILE A 153 -6.78 -24.75 -6.11
CA ILE A 153 -5.57 -24.15 -5.58
C ILE A 153 -5.66 -22.64 -5.86
N LEU A 154 -6.00 -21.91 -4.83
CA LEU A 154 -6.18 -20.46 -4.90
C LEU A 154 -4.89 -19.77 -4.47
N ALA A 155 -4.50 -18.71 -5.14
CA ALA A 155 -3.36 -17.89 -4.77
C ALA A 155 -3.76 -16.41 -4.69
N THR A 156 -3.26 -15.69 -3.69
CA THR A 156 -3.55 -14.25 -3.53
C THR A 156 -2.39 -13.52 -2.87
N THR A 157 -2.21 -12.27 -3.25
CA THR A 157 -1.34 -11.33 -2.55
C THR A 157 -2.06 -10.59 -1.43
N ASP A 158 -3.41 -10.52 -1.48
CA ASP A 158 -4.22 -9.81 -0.50
C ASP A 158 -5.35 -10.70 0.04
N PRO A 159 -5.11 -11.43 1.14
CA PRO A 159 -6.12 -12.29 1.74
C PRO A 159 -7.28 -11.51 2.40
N GLN A 160 -7.08 -10.23 2.72
CA GLN A 160 -8.11 -9.41 3.39
C GLN A 160 -9.28 -9.07 2.47
N ARG A 161 -9.06 -9.08 1.15
CA ARG A 161 -10.11 -8.87 0.15
C ARG A 161 -10.97 -10.10 -0.11
N LEU A 162 -10.58 -11.27 0.41
CA LEU A 162 -11.35 -12.49 0.20
C LEU A 162 -12.54 -12.58 1.15
N PRO A 163 -13.71 -13.04 0.66
CA PRO A 163 -14.84 -13.31 1.53
C PRO A 163 -14.51 -14.38 2.59
N VAL A 164 -14.96 -14.16 3.82
CA VAL A 164 -14.75 -15.10 4.94
C VAL A 164 -15.31 -16.50 4.61
N THR A 165 -16.36 -16.56 3.80
CA THR A 165 -16.98 -17.80 3.31
C THR A 165 -16.04 -18.65 2.45
N VAL A 166 -15.13 -18.05 1.68
CA VAL A 166 -14.07 -18.73 0.93
C VAL A 166 -12.95 -19.17 1.88
N LEU A 167 -12.51 -18.24 2.75
CA LEU A 167 -11.43 -18.51 3.70
C LEU A 167 -11.73 -19.71 4.62
N SER A 168 -12.98 -19.86 5.07
CA SER A 168 -13.40 -20.96 5.96
C SER A 168 -13.44 -22.34 5.30
N ARG A 169 -13.44 -22.41 3.96
CA ARG A 169 -13.51 -23.66 3.17
C ARG A 169 -12.18 -24.07 2.56
N CYS A 170 -11.15 -23.25 2.75
CA CYS A 170 -9.82 -23.50 2.19
C CYS A 170 -8.80 -23.81 3.28
N LEU A 171 -7.92 -24.75 3.01
CA LEU A 171 -6.72 -24.94 3.83
C LEU A 171 -5.69 -23.86 3.48
N GLN A 172 -5.43 -22.97 4.45
CA GLN A 172 -4.64 -21.76 4.22
C GLN A 172 -3.16 -21.99 4.52
N PHE A 173 -2.30 -21.50 3.62
CA PHE A 173 -0.85 -21.51 3.78
C PHE A 173 -0.30 -20.10 3.49
N ASN A 174 0.39 -19.54 4.46
CA ASN A 174 1.01 -18.23 4.33
C ASN A 174 2.49 -18.36 3.94
N LEU A 175 2.84 -17.89 2.75
CA LEU A 175 4.21 -17.83 2.27
C LEU A 175 4.84 -16.51 2.70
N THR A 176 6.01 -16.60 3.31
CA THR A 176 6.73 -15.43 3.81
C THR A 176 7.74 -14.89 2.80
N PRO A 177 7.98 -13.57 2.76
CA PRO A 177 9.10 -13.00 2.00
C PRO A 177 10.43 -13.61 2.45
N LEU A 178 11.33 -13.87 1.52
CA LEU A 178 12.63 -14.45 1.85
C LEU A 178 13.62 -13.38 2.32
N PRO A 179 14.43 -13.68 3.35
CA PRO A 179 15.52 -12.80 3.75
C PRO A 179 16.54 -12.59 2.62
N ALA A 180 17.09 -11.37 2.49
CA ALA A 180 18.06 -11.03 1.45
C ALA A 180 19.28 -11.98 1.40
N PRO A 181 19.87 -12.45 2.53
CA PRO A 181 20.97 -13.43 2.49
C PRO A 181 20.58 -14.77 1.86
N VAL A 182 19.34 -15.24 2.08
CA VAL A 182 18.83 -16.48 1.50
C VAL A 182 18.67 -16.34 -0.02
N ILE A 183 18.17 -15.18 -0.47
CA ILE A 183 18.10 -14.85 -1.90
C ILE A 183 19.50 -14.79 -2.51
N ALA A 184 20.45 -14.09 -1.89
CA ALA A 184 21.81 -13.99 -2.37
C ALA A 184 22.48 -15.38 -2.51
N ALA A 185 22.29 -16.27 -1.54
CA ALA A 185 22.78 -17.65 -1.60
C ALA A 185 22.12 -18.45 -2.74
N HIS A 186 20.84 -18.21 -3.04
CA HIS A 186 20.17 -18.82 -4.17
C HIS A 186 20.73 -18.31 -5.51
N LEU A 187 20.90 -16.98 -5.66
CA LEU A 187 21.48 -16.38 -6.85
C LEU A 187 22.92 -16.86 -7.11
N LYS A 188 23.70 -17.05 -6.05
CA LYS A 188 25.05 -17.63 -6.13
C LYS A 188 25.02 -19.01 -6.80
N ARG A 189 24.15 -19.91 -6.33
CA ARG A 189 23.97 -21.24 -6.93
C ARG A 189 23.56 -21.18 -8.41
N VAL A 190 22.68 -20.24 -8.75
CA VAL A 190 22.23 -20.03 -10.14
C VAL A 190 23.41 -19.62 -11.02
N LEU A 191 24.20 -18.63 -10.61
CA LEU A 191 25.34 -18.13 -11.39
C LEU A 191 26.47 -19.16 -11.52
N GLU A 192 26.75 -19.92 -10.46
CA GLU A 192 27.69 -21.04 -10.49
C GLU A 192 27.28 -22.09 -11.53
N ALA A 193 25.99 -22.43 -11.58
CA ALA A 193 25.47 -23.40 -12.55
C ALA A 193 25.42 -22.83 -13.99
N GLU A 194 25.25 -21.52 -14.16
CA GLU A 194 25.33 -20.85 -15.48
C GLU A 194 26.78 -20.54 -15.92
N GLY A 195 27.77 -20.70 -15.03
CA GLY A 195 29.17 -20.40 -15.31
C GLY A 195 29.48 -18.91 -15.49
N ILE A 196 28.70 -18.03 -14.83
CA ILE A 196 28.83 -16.58 -14.92
C ILE A 196 29.66 -16.07 -13.76
N ALA A 197 30.66 -15.22 -14.03
CA ALA A 197 31.49 -14.60 -13.00
C ALA A 197 30.72 -13.51 -12.25
N PHE A 198 30.82 -13.49 -10.93
CA PHE A 198 30.09 -12.57 -10.06
C PHE A 198 30.90 -12.13 -8.83
N GLU A 199 30.51 -11.02 -8.24
CA GLU A 199 30.96 -10.54 -6.93
C GLU A 199 29.86 -10.76 -5.89
N GLU A 200 30.22 -11.25 -4.69
CA GLU A 200 29.23 -11.50 -3.60
C GLU A 200 28.49 -10.23 -3.20
N GLY A 201 29.18 -9.07 -3.20
CA GLY A 201 28.58 -7.78 -2.91
C GLY A 201 27.47 -7.37 -3.91
N ALA A 202 27.56 -7.82 -5.17
CA ALA A 202 26.53 -7.62 -6.18
C ALA A 202 25.25 -8.42 -5.84
N LEU A 203 25.42 -9.67 -5.39
CA LEU A 203 24.30 -10.53 -5.02
C LEU A 203 23.56 -10.02 -3.79
N ALA A 204 24.30 -9.46 -2.84
CA ALA A 204 23.70 -8.82 -1.66
C ALA A 204 22.83 -7.62 -2.05
N LEU A 205 23.26 -6.79 -3.01
CA LEU A 205 22.46 -5.67 -3.54
C LEU A 205 21.19 -6.16 -4.24
N ILE A 206 21.30 -7.16 -5.13
CA ILE A 206 20.13 -7.74 -5.81
C ILE A 206 19.17 -8.37 -4.78
N GLY A 207 19.70 -9.09 -3.78
CA GLY A 207 18.91 -9.70 -2.72
C GLY A 207 18.11 -8.67 -1.90
N LYS A 208 18.72 -7.52 -1.59
CA LYS A 208 18.06 -6.39 -0.93
C LYS A 208 16.98 -5.77 -1.83
N ALA A 209 17.31 -5.49 -3.09
CA ALA A 209 16.40 -4.85 -4.06
C ALA A 209 15.19 -5.72 -4.40
N ALA A 210 15.32 -7.05 -4.35
CA ALA A 210 14.23 -7.99 -4.61
C ALA A 210 13.15 -8.03 -3.52
N ALA A 211 13.34 -7.37 -2.37
CA ALA A 211 12.35 -7.24 -1.31
C ALA A 211 11.64 -8.56 -0.90
N GLY A 212 12.39 -9.67 -0.89
CA GLY A 212 11.89 -11.00 -0.51
C GLY A 212 11.28 -11.83 -1.65
N SER A 213 11.26 -11.31 -2.89
CA SER A 213 10.74 -11.97 -4.09
C SER A 213 11.85 -12.72 -4.84
N VAL A 214 11.75 -14.05 -4.94
CA VAL A 214 12.68 -14.86 -5.75
C VAL A 214 12.53 -14.57 -7.24
N ARG A 215 11.30 -14.37 -7.70
CA ARG A 215 11.04 -14.06 -9.11
C ARG A 215 11.70 -12.75 -9.54
N ASP A 216 11.53 -11.71 -8.73
CA ASP A 216 12.06 -10.40 -9.04
C ASP A 216 13.60 -10.41 -8.91
N SER A 217 14.17 -11.18 -7.96
CA SER A 217 15.62 -11.34 -7.83
C SER A 217 16.26 -11.98 -9.07
N LEU A 218 15.62 -13.00 -9.66
CA LEU A 218 16.08 -13.62 -10.89
C LEU A 218 15.92 -12.70 -12.11
N SER A 219 14.87 -11.87 -12.14
CA SER A 219 14.68 -10.87 -13.19
C SER A 219 15.72 -9.75 -13.10
N LEU A 220 16.02 -9.27 -11.89
CA LEU A 220 17.09 -8.31 -11.65
C LEU A 220 18.47 -8.89 -12.00
N LEU A 221 18.67 -10.19 -11.74
CA LEU A 221 19.89 -10.88 -12.12
C LEU A 221 20.07 -10.96 -13.63
N ASP A 222 19.02 -11.26 -14.40
CA ASP A 222 19.03 -11.23 -15.86
C ASP A 222 19.42 -9.84 -16.38
N GLN A 223 18.86 -8.79 -15.81
CA GLN A 223 19.21 -7.41 -16.14
C GLN A 223 20.68 -7.10 -15.81
N ALA A 224 21.15 -7.54 -14.64
CA ALA A 224 22.54 -7.34 -14.22
C ALA A 224 23.54 -8.05 -15.13
N ILE A 225 23.22 -9.26 -15.59
CA ILE A 225 24.05 -10.01 -16.56
C ILE A 225 24.11 -9.27 -17.91
N ALA A 226 22.95 -8.77 -18.37
CA ALA A 226 22.87 -8.02 -19.63
C ALA A 226 23.65 -6.69 -19.54
N HIS A 227 23.46 -5.94 -18.45
CA HIS A 227 24.15 -4.67 -18.21
C HIS A 227 25.67 -4.85 -18.05
N GLY A 228 26.10 -5.92 -17.38
CA GLY A 228 27.50 -6.23 -17.13
C GLY A 228 28.23 -6.96 -18.25
N GLY A 229 27.60 -7.17 -19.43
CA GLY A 229 28.21 -7.86 -20.55
C GLY A 229 28.61 -9.30 -20.21
N GLY A 230 27.84 -10.01 -19.42
CA GLY A 230 28.08 -11.39 -19.01
C GLY A 230 28.85 -11.55 -17.70
N LYS A 231 29.04 -10.47 -16.93
CA LYS A 231 29.63 -10.49 -15.59
C LYS A 231 28.73 -9.71 -14.64
N VAL A 232 28.70 -10.08 -13.36
CA VAL A 232 27.89 -9.42 -12.34
C VAL A 232 28.81 -8.78 -11.31
N SER A 233 29.19 -7.51 -11.51
CA SER A 233 30.02 -6.74 -10.58
C SER A 233 29.17 -5.84 -9.70
N ARG A 234 29.64 -5.54 -8.49
CA ARG A 234 28.93 -4.67 -7.53
C ARG A 234 28.68 -3.27 -8.08
N ALA A 235 29.67 -2.69 -8.76
CA ALA A 235 29.58 -1.34 -9.30
C ALA A 235 28.48 -1.23 -10.38
N GLN A 236 28.44 -2.17 -11.33
CA GLN A 236 27.46 -2.20 -12.41
C GLN A 236 26.04 -2.48 -11.90
N VAL A 237 25.90 -3.36 -10.89
CA VAL A 237 24.59 -3.63 -10.26
C VAL A 237 24.10 -2.40 -9.50
N ALA A 238 24.98 -1.70 -8.78
CA ALA A 238 24.62 -0.48 -8.08
C ALA A 238 24.15 0.62 -9.06
N GLU A 239 24.84 0.77 -10.19
CA GLU A 239 24.47 1.69 -11.27
C GLU A 239 23.12 1.31 -11.89
N MET A 240 22.91 0.05 -12.25
CA MET A 240 21.68 -0.47 -12.83
C MET A 240 20.47 -0.28 -11.90
N LEU A 241 20.65 -0.52 -10.61
CA LEU A 241 19.59 -0.37 -9.62
C LEU A 241 19.34 1.09 -9.24
N GLY A 242 20.20 2.02 -9.70
CA GLY A 242 20.14 3.41 -9.25
C GLY A 242 20.33 3.53 -7.72
N THR A 243 20.92 2.50 -7.11
CA THR A 243 21.20 2.55 -5.69
C THR A 243 22.35 3.51 -5.45
N LEU A 244 22.09 4.54 -4.68
CA LEU A 244 23.13 5.40 -4.16
C LEU A 244 24.08 4.52 -3.35
N GLY A 245 25.30 4.35 -3.85
CA GLY A 245 26.35 3.82 -2.98
C GLY A 245 26.38 4.70 -1.73
N GLY A 246 26.57 4.12 -0.56
CA GLY A 246 26.65 4.86 0.70
C GLY A 246 27.54 6.10 0.64
N ASP A 247 28.45 6.17 -0.33
CA ASP A 247 29.35 7.29 -0.61
C ASP A 247 28.66 8.63 -0.94
N LEU A 248 27.38 8.63 -1.33
CA LEU A 248 26.61 9.86 -1.59
C LEU A 248 25.68 10.22 -0.42
N VAL A 249 25.12 9.23 0.25
CA VAL A 249 24.14 9.47 1.33
C VAL A 249 24.84 9.84 2.63
N TRP A 250 26.02 9.27 2.90
CA TRP A 250 26.79 9.61 4.09
C TRP A 250 27.23 11.09 4.16
N PRO A 251 27.84 11.68 3.10
CA PRO A 251 28.15 13.11 3.09
C PRO A 251 26.89 13.99 3.26
N LEU A 252 25.77 13.59 2.64
CA LEU A 252 24.52 14.28 2.78
C LEU A 252 24.00 14.27 4.22
N LEU A 253 24.02 13.10 4.88
CA LEU A 253 23.63 12.97 6.29
C LEU A 253 24.56 13.79 7.21
N GLU A 254 25.87 13.75 6.97
CA GLU A 254 26.85 14.55 7.73
C GLU A 254 26.54 16.05 7.64
N ARG A 255 26.25 16.57 6.44
CA ARG A 255 25.84 17.98 6.26
C ARG A 255 24.54 18.32 6.99
N VAL A 256 23.55 17.43 6.93
CA VAL A 256 22.29 17.60 7.66
C VAL A 256 22.51 17.63 9.18
N VAL A 257 23.37 16.74 9.69
CA VAL A 257 23.69 16.66 11.11
C VAL A 257 24.47 17.90 11.58
N ASP A 258 25.39 18.40 10.76
CA ASP A 258 26.18 19.59 11.04
C ASP A 258 25.37 20.90 10.88
N GLY A 259 24.13 20.83 10.38
CA GLY A 259 23.29 22.02 10.14
C GLY A 259 23.72 22.84 8.91
N ASP A 260 24.58 22.27 8.05
CA ASP A 260 25.08 22.94 6.84
C ASP A 260 24.06 22.82 5.69
N GLY A 261 23.10 23.75 5.66
CA GLY A 261 22.07 23.76 4.60
C GLY A 261 22.64 23.97 3.19
N ARG A 262 23.70 24.78 3.06
CA ARG A 262 24.35 24.99 1.75
C ARG A 262 25.05 23.71 1.26
N GLY A 263 25.79 23.07 2.14
CA GLY A 263 26.44 21.78 1.85
C GLY A 263 25.42 20.69 1.52
N ALA A 264 24.33 20.61 2.25
CA ALA A 264 23.27 19.62 1.99
C ALA A 264 22.62 19.82 0.60
N ILE A 265 22.36 21.07 0.19
CA ILE A 265 21.83 21.38 -1.15
C ILE A 265 22.87 21.05 -2.24
N ALA A 266 24.15 21.32 -1.98
CA ALA A 266 25.22 20.96 -2.94
C ALA A 266 25.34 19.43 -3.13
N GLU A 267 25.23 18.65 -2.04
CA GLU A 267 25.18 17.19 -2.12
C GLU A 267 23.91 16.69 -2.85
N ALA A 268 22.75 17.32 -2.60
CA ALA A 268 21.52 17.03 -3.34
C ALA A 268 21.69 17.28 -4.84
N GLY A 269 22.42 18.35 -5.24
CA GLY A 269 22.79 18.61 -6.62
C GLY A 269 23.68 17.51 -7.24
N ARG A 270 24.55 16.87 -6.46
CA ARG A 270 25.35 15.72 -6.92
C ARG A 270 24.49 14.48 -7.17
N VAL A 271 23.46 14.26 -6.34
CA VAL A 271 22.47 13.21 -6.56
C VAL A 271 21.73 13.46 -7.87
N ALA A 272 21.29 14.72 -8.11
CA ALA A 272 20.62 15.14 -9.34
C ALA A 272 21.51 14.93 -10.58
N ALA A 273 22.78 15.37 -10.51
CA ALA A 273 23.72 15.26 -11.63
C ALA A 273 24.00 13.82 -12.07
N ARG A 274 23.80 12.84 -11.19
CA ARG A 274 23.94 11.41 -11.48
C ARG A 274 22.63 10.74 -11.88
N SER A 275 21.54 11.49 -12.05
CA SER A 275 20.20 10.99 -12.38
C SER A 275 19.70 9.88 -11.45
N LEU A 276 20.06 9.98 -10.16
CA LEU A 276 19.69 9.00 -9.16
C LEU A 276 18.31 9.33 -8.57
N SER A 277 17.55 8.31 -8.19
CA SER A 277 16.22 8.47 -7.60
C SER A 277 16.28 9.14 -6.22
N TYR A 278 15.54 10.22 -6.03
CA TYR A 278 15.41 10.89 -4.73
C TYR A 278 14.66 10.03 -3.72
N ASP A 279 13.72 9.20 -4.16
CA ASP A 279 13.05 8.21 -3.29
C ASP A 279 14.06 7.23 -2.72
N SER A 280 14.96 6.69 -3.58
CA SER A 280 16.04 5.80 -3.13
C SER A 280 17.02 6.48 -2.18
N ALA A 281 17.29 7.79 -2.38
CA ALA A 281 18.12 8.58 -1.47
C ALA A 281 17.50 8.72 -0.08
N LEU A 282 16.22 9.02 -0.02
CA LEU A 282 15.46 9.10 1.23
C LEU A 282 15.33 7.75 1.92
N GLU A 283 15.16 6.67 1.15
CA GLU A 283 15.13 5.30 1.68
C GLU A 283 16.44 4.90 2.34
N GLU A 284 17.55 5.11 1.66
CA GLU A 284 18.88 4.80 2.21
C GLU A 284 19.19 5.67 3.43
N LEU A 285 18.81 6.96 3.39
CA LEU A 285 18.95 7.87 4.52
C LEU A 285 18.14 7.39 5.73
N ALA A 286 16.90 6.94 5.53
CA ALA A 286 16.08 6.33 6.57
C ALA A 286 16.72 5.03 7.11
N ALA A 287 17.27 4.18 6.22
CA ALA A 287 17.95 2.95 6.61
C ALA A 287 19.21 3.23 7.48
N ILE A 288 20.00 4.25 7.12
CA ILE A 288 21.16 4.67 7.93
C ILE A 288 20.70 5.19 9.29
N LEU A 289 19.69 6.07 9.33
CA LEU A 289 19.14 6.61 10.58
C LEU A 289 18.59 5.51 11.51
N HIS A 290 17.94 4.49 10.94
CA HIS A 290 17.49 3.32 11.70
C HIS A 290 18.67 2.57 12.33
N ARG A 291 19.75 2.31 11.57
CA ARG A 291 20.96 1.67 12.09
C ARG A 291 21.61 2.51 13.18
N VAL A 292 21.66 3.83 13.01
CA VAL A 292 22.16 4.75 14.04
C VAL A 292 21.31 4.65 15.32
N ALA A 293 19.98 4.57 15.21
CA ALA A 293 19.09 4.39 16.35
C ALA A 293 19.31 3.04 17.06
N LEU A 294 19.53 1.95 16.31
CA LEU A 294 19.86 0.64 16.88
C LEU A 294 21.19 0.67 17.63
N ALA A 295 22.22 1.33 17.06
CA ALA A 295 23.50 1.51 17.71
C ALA A 295 23.38 2.29 19.03
N GLN A 296 22.57 3.36 19.06
CA GLN A 296 22.27 4.11 20.29
C GLN A 296 21.55 3.26 21.35
N ALA A 297 20.75 2.28 20.92
CA ALA A 297 20.08 1.33 21.81
C ALA A 297 20.98 0.15 22.24
N GLY A 298 22.25 0.09 21.80
CA GLY A 298 23.17 -1.01 22.10
C GLY A 298 22.91 -2.30 21.32
N ALA A 299 22.16 -2.23 20.21
CA ALA A 299 21.83 -3.36 19.35
C ALA A 299 22.64 -3.31 18.03
N GLU A 300 23.94 -3.03 18.13
CA GLU A 300 24.85 -3.02 16.97
C GLU A 300 25.10 -4.44 16.45
N SER A 301 25.14 -4.58 15.11
CA SER A 301 25.67 -5.76 14.43
C SER A 301 27.08 -5.45 13.93
N PRO A 302 28.14 -6.03 14.53
CA PRO A 302 29.53 -5.71 14.17
C PRO A 302 29.91 -6.15 12.74
N ASP A 303 29.15 -7.05 12.14
CA ASP A 303 29.39 -7.60 10.80
C ASP A 303 28.75 -6.77 9.67
N GLU A 304 28.09 -5.65 10.01
CA GLU A 304 27.47 -4.80 8.98
C GLU A 304 28.49 -3.87 8.29
N PRO A 305 28.33 -3.65 6.97
CA PRO A 305 29.13 -2.65 6.28
C PRO A 305 28.88 -1.27 6.92
N ASP A 306 29.94 -0.48 7.09
CA ASP A 306 29.93 0.86 7.68
C ASP A 306 29.64 0.93 9.21
N ALA A 307 29.77 -0.16 9.96
CA ALA A 307 29.53 -0.18 11.41
C ALA A 307 30.30 0.95 12.15
N ALA A 308 31.55 1.19 11.80
CA ALA A 308 32.37 2.27 12.40
C ALA A 308 31.78 3.68 12.13
N ARG A 309 31.22 3.91 10.94
CA ARG A 309 30.54 5.18 10.60
C ARG A 309 29.23 5.33 11.36
N VAL A 310 28.46 4.24 11.47
CA VAL A 310 27.21 4.20 12.22
C VAL A 310 27.46 4.52 13.69
N SER A 311 28.45 3.88 14.34
CA SER A 311 28.81 4.14 15.73
C SER A 311 29.30 5.57 15.96
N SER A 312 30.11 6.11 15.04
CA SER A 312 30.54 7.52 15.08
C SER A 312 29.36 8.48 15.00
N MET A 313 28.41 8.21 14.11
CA MET A 313 27.20 9.02 13.95
C MET A 313 26.28 8.90 15.17
N ALA A 314 26.14 7.69 15.73
CA ALA A 314 25.35 7.44 16.95
C ALA A 314 25.88 8.23 18.17
N ALA A 315 27.19 8.41 18.27
CA ALA A 315 27.81 9.22 19.32
C ALA A 315 27.65 10.74 19.08
N LYS A 316 27.49 11.17 17.82
CA LYS A 316 27.42 12.59 17.42
C LYS A 316 26.03 13.18 17.51
N VAL A 317 24.98 12.38 17.32
CA VAL A 317 23.59 12.84 17.19
C VAL A 317 22.75 12.41 18.38
N ASP A 318 21.94 13.32 18.91
CA ASP A 318 20.96 13.00 19.96
C ASP A 318 19.88 12.01 19.46
N ALA A 319 19.47 11.08 20.34
CA ALA A 319 18.51 10.03 19.99
C ALA A 319 17.13 10.59 19.54
N GLY A 320 16.67 11.66 20.19
CA GLY A 320 15.42 12.33 19.78
C GLY A 320 15.53 12.93 18.39
N ARG A 321 16.69 13.48 18.06
CA ARG A 321 16.95 14.05 16.73
C ARG A 321 17.00 12.96 15.65
N VAL A 322 17.58 11.80 15.91
CA VAL A 322 17.59 10.66 14.99
C VAL A 322 16.16 10.23 14.66
N GLN A 323 15.27 10.14 15.67
CA GLN A 323 13.87 9.76 15.47
C GLN A 323 13.11 10.78 14.61
N VAL A 324 13.31 12.07 14.85
CA VAL A 324 12.67 13.14 14.05
C VAL A 324 13.15 13.10 12.60
N MET A 325 14.47 12.97 12.38
CA MET A 325 15.02 12.86 11.01
C MET A 325 14.50 11.62 10.27
N TYR A 326 14.43 10.48 10.97
CA TYR A 326 13.86 9.25 10.42
C TYR A 326 12.40 9.44 9.99
N GLN A 327 11.60 10.08 10.84
CA GLN A 327 10.20 10.34 10.54
C GLN A 327 10.02 11.31 9.36
N ILE A 328 10.87 12.35 9.28
CA ILE A 328 10.87 13.27 8.14
C ILE A 328 11.23 12.54 6.85
N ALA A 329 12.22 11.62 6.87
CA ALA A 329 12.59 10.83 5.69
C ALA A 329 11.42 9.98 5.18
N LEU A 330 10.71 9.28 6.09
CA LEU A 330 9.54 8.46 5.73
C LEU A 330 8.38 9.30 5.15
N LEU A 331 8.08 10.44 5.79
CA LEU A 331 7.02 11.34 5.32
C LEU A 331 7.38 11.96 3.98
N ALA A 332 8.63 12.38 3.79
CA ALA A 332 9.11 12.96 2.55
C ALA A 332 9.01 11.97 1.38
N ARG A 333 9.32 10.68 1.57
CA ARG A 333 9.12 9.65 0.54
C ARG A 333 7.67 9.57 0.07
N ARG A 334 6.74 9.58 1.03
CA ARG A 334 5.30 9.52 0.72
C ARG A 334 4.84 10.79 -0.02
N ASP A 335 5.37 11.94 0.37
CA ASP A 335 4.93 13.25 -0.11
C ASP A 335 5.70 13.67 -1.40
N LEU A 336 6.78 12.94 -1.77
CA LEU A 336 7.61 13.25 -2.95
C LEU A 336 6.81 13.36 -4.25
N PRO A 337 5.87 12.45 -4.57
CA PRO A 337 5.04 12.56 -5.78
C PRO A 337 4.06 13.75 -5.78
N LEU A 338 3.83 14.38 -4.61
CA LEU A 338 2.94 15.52 -4.45
C LEU A 338 3.68 16.86 -4.54
N ALA A 339 5.03 16.83 -4.59
CA ALA A 339 5.84 18.03 -4.71
C ALA A 339 5.77 18.60 -6.14
N PRO A 340 5.98 19.93 -6.33
CA PRO A 340 6.02 20.53 -7.66
C PRO A 340 7.03 19.87 -8.60
N ASP A 341 8.18 19.46 -8.07
CA ASP A 341 9.15 18.58 -8.66
C ASP A 341 9.85 17.74 -7.56
N GLU A 342 10.40 16.60 -7.92
CA GLU A 342 11.02 15.69 -6.96
C GLU A 342 12.27 16.29 -6.29
N TYR A 343 13.03 17.14 -6.99
CA TYR A 343 14.21 17.82 -6.44
C TYR A 343 13.81 18.81 -5.34
N ALA A 344 12.75 19.59 -5.58
CA ALA A 344 12.21 20.51 -4.58
C ALA A 344 11.68 19.73 -3.36
N GLY A 345 10.97 18.64 -3.56
CA GLY A 345 10.50 17.78 -2.48
C GLY A 345 11.66 17.22 -1.64
N PHE A 346 12.71 16.72 -2.29
CA PHE A 346 13.90 16.19 -1.66
C PHE A 346 14.67 17.25 -0.86
N THR A 347 14.97 18.40 -1.46
CA THR A 347 15.70 19.49 -0.80
C THR A 347 14.93 20.07 0.38
N MET A 348 13.60 20.19 0.28
CA MET A 348 12.74 20.59 1.39
C MET A 348 12.76 19.59 2.55
N ALA A 349 12.85 18.30 2.28
CA ALA A 349 13.00 17.28 3.31
C ALA A 349 14.32 17.47 4.09
N LEU A 350 15.43 17.69 3.39
CA LEU A 350 16.74 17.96 4.01
C LEU A 350 16.72 19.22 4.87
N LEU A 351 16.14 20.31 4.35
CA LEU A 351 16.01 21.58 5.10
C LEU A 351 15.11 21.42 6.34
N ARG A 352 14.04 20.63 6.26
CA ARG A 352 13.21 20.28 7.43
C ARG A 352 14.03 19.52 8.48
N MET A 353 14.83 18.52 8.08
CA MET A 353 15.69 17.79 9.02
C MET A 353 16.68 18.73 9.73
N ILE A 354 17.26 19.69 9.02
CA ILE A 354 18.16 20.71 9.58
C ILE A 354 17.43 21.63 10.54
N SER A 355 16.25 22.13 10.15
CA SER A 355 15.49 23.08 10.96
C SER A 355 15.00 22.49 12.27
N PHE A 356 14.54 21.26 12.26
CA PHE A 356 14.12 20.55 13.48
C PHE A 356 15.30 20.07 14.32
N ALA A 357 16.49 20.00 13.74
CA ALA A 357 17.72 19.68 14.47
C ALA A 357 18.17 20.81 15.42
N GLY A 358 17.83 22.07 15.12
CA GLY A 358 18.16 23.22 15.95
C GLY A 358 17.18 23.49 17.10
N ALA A 359 16.05 22.80 17.17
CA ALA A 359 15.00 23.11 18.14
C ALA A 359 15.23 22.54 19.56
N THR A 360 16.29 21.75 19.78
CA THR A 360 16.65 21.20 21.10
C THR A 360 17.71 22.00 21.87
N GLY A 361 18.22 23.09 21.30
CA GLY A 361 19.15 23.98 21.97
C GLY A 361 18.61 25.42 22.00
N GLU A 362 18.35 25.92 23.22
CA GLU A 362 18.09 27.30 23.60
C GLU A 362 17.01 28.05 22.79
N ARG A 363 15.85 28.22 23.41
CA ARG A 363 14.95 29.33 23.06
C ARG A 363 15.79 30.62 23.04
N PRO A 364 15.81 31.39 21.95
CA PRO A 364 16.42 32.73 22.01
C PRO A 364 15.66 33.50 23.08
N SER A 365 16.37 33.82 24.14
CA SER A 365 15.96 34.82 25.14
C SER A 365 15.59 36.09 24.39
N ALA A 366 14.31 36.41 24.39
CA ALA A 366 13.86 37.68 23.87
C ALA A 366 14.54 38.81 24.66
N THR A 367 15.46 39.50 24.02
CA THR A 367 16.04 40.75 24.53
C THR A 367 14.92 41.74 24.81
N PRO A 368 14.81 42.30 26.03
CA PRO A 368 13.78 43.28 26.32
C PRO A 368 14.10 44.57 25.60
N ARG A 369 13.22 44.95 24.67
CA ARG A 369 13.22 46.27 24.05
C ARG A 369 12.97 47.31 25.13
N LYS A 370 13.94 48.19 25.36
CA LYS A 370 13.80 49.36 26.23
C LYS A 370 12.68 50.26 25.71
N GLU A 371 11.61 50.36 26.45
CA GLU A 371 10.67 51.44 26.33
C GLU A 371 10.85 52.46 27.47
N ALA A 372 10.79 53.71 27.09
CA ALA A 372 11.08 54.87 27.91
C ALA A 372 9.94 55.16 28.92
N ARG A 373 10.37 55.72 30.00
CA ARG A 373 9.67 56.24 31.17
C ARG A 373 8.40 57.05 30.89
N GLY A 374 7.43 56.86 31.77
CA GLY A 374 6.39 57.86 32.06
C GLY A 374 5.43 57.44 33.18
N GLY A 375 5.68 57.88 34.44
CA GLY A 375 4.68 58.37 35.41
C GLY A 375 3.84 57.40 36.25
N ARG A 376 4.33 57.03 37.45
CA ARG A 376 3.77 57.19 38.81
C ARG A 376 2.25 57.10 39.03
N GLN A 377 1.76 56.09 39.79
CA GLN A 377 1.19 56.29 41.13
C GLN A 377 0.86 54.97 41.84
N GLU A 378 1.02 55.05 43.15
CA GLU A 378 0.94 54.00 44.17
C GLU A 378 -0.47 53.51 44.42
N GLY A 379 -0.60 52.26 44.90
CA GLY A 379 -1.82 51.74 45.52
C GLY A 379 -1.70 50.27 45.96
N THR A 380 -1.19 50.13 47.19
CA THR A 380 -1.36 49.06 48.21
C THR A 380 -1.98 47.70 47.88
N ALA A 381 -1.16 46.71 48.17
CA ALA A 381 -1.33 45.35 48.68
C ALA A 381 -2.72 44.76 48.96
N GLN A 382 -2.94 43.55 48.47
CA GLN A 382 -3.29 42.41 49.35
C GLN A 382 -3.13 41.08 48.62
N ALA A 383 -2.51 40.13 49.31
CA ALA A 383 -2.24 38.78 48.85
C ALA A 383 -3.49 37.93 48.83
N SER A 384 -3.66 37.10 47.80
CA SER A 384 -4.44 35.89 47.88
C SER A 384 -4.01 34.90 46.79
N SER A 385 -3.93 33.64 47.16
CA SER A 385 -3.42 32.44 46.58
C SER A 385 -3.83 32.09 45.13
N PRO A 386 -3.08 31.19 44.43
CA PRO A 386 -3.22 30.97 43.00
C PRO A 386 -4.43 30.10 42.67
N GLN A 387 -5.36 30.64 41.91
CA GLN A 387 -6.38 29.89 41.19
C GLN A 387 -5.88 29.48 39.83
N LYS A 388 -6.11 28.21 39.54
CA LYS A 388 -5.92 27.48 38.28
C LYS A 388 -6.57 28.25 37.10
N PRO A 389 -5.92 28.34 35.92
CA PRO A 389 -6.54 29.00 34.77
C PRO A 389 -7.74 28.19 34.30
N GLU A 390 -8.89 28.79 34.39
CA GLU A 390 -10.15 28.35 33.79
C GLU A 390 -10.06 28.53 32.27
N ALA A 391 -10.41 27.49 31.54
CA ALA A 391 -10.42 27.46 30.08
C ALA A 391 -11.35 28.55 29.54
N ALA A 392 -10.87 29.33 28.60
CA ALA A 392 -11.64 30.29 27.86
C ALA A 392 -12.88 29.62 27.22
N ALA A 393 -14.04 30.16 27.47
CA ALA A 393 -15.31 29.72 26.92
C ALA A 393 -15.27 29.82 25.36
N PRO A 394 -15.76 28.80 24.65
CA PRO A 394 -15.89 28.87 23.20
C PRO A 394 -16.96 29.92 22.82
N ALA A 395 -16.64 30.68 21.77
CA ALA A 395 -17.56 31.61 21.15
C ALA A 395 -18.90 30.95 20.87
N SER A 396 -20.01 31.64 21.19
CA SER A 396 -21.39 31.20 20.99
C SER A 396 -21.58 30.64 19.58
N ALA A 397 -21.93 29.34 19.51
CA ALA A 397 -22.28 28.65 18.28
C ALA A 397 -23.51 29.31 17.63
N PRO A 398 -23.60 29.43 16.30
CA PRO A 398 -24.77 29.92 15.61
C PRO A 398 -25.95 28.96 15.90
N GLY A 399 -27.03 29.50 16.44
CA GLY A 399 -28.24 28.74 16.72
C GLY A 399 -28.76 28.07 15.44
N PHE A 400 -29.20 26.82 15.54
CA PHE A 400 -29.74 26.07 14.40
C PHE A 400 -30.98 26.77 13.82
N VAL A 401 -30.92 27.24 12.58
CA VAL A 401 -31.95 28.03 11.89
C VAL A 401 -32.70 27.17 10.83
N GLY A 402 -32.77 25.86 10.95
CA GLY A 402 -33.54 24.99 10.06
C GLY A 402 -32.83 24.57 8.74
N ASN A 403 -31.71 25.12 8.42
CA ASN A 403 -30.92 24.68 7.25
C ASN A 403 -29.87 23.64 7.67
N TRP A 404 -30.22 22.35 7.53
CA TRP A 404 -29.37 21.23 7.96
C TRP A 404 -28.03 21.16 7.21
N PRO A 405 -27.97 21.24 5.86
CA PRO A 405 -26.69 21.21 5.14
C PRO A 405 -25.71 22.32 5.55
N ALA A 406 -26.19 23.56 5.69
CA ALA A 406 -25.37 24.68 6.11
C ALA A 406 -24.86 24.52 7.55
N PHE A 407 -25.72 24.01 8.42
CA PHE A 407 -25.37 23.76 9.82
C PHE A 407 -24.30 22.65 9.96
N VAL A 408 -24.44 21.53 9.25
CA VAL A 408 -23.46 20.46 9.24
C VAL A 408 -22.11 20.93 8.68
N ALA A 409 -22.13 21.82 7.67
CA ALA A 409 -20.91 22.41 7.12
C ALA A 409 -20.18 23.30 8.15
N SER A 410 -20.92 24.02 9.00
CA SER A 410 -20.34 24.90 10.03
C SER A 410 -19.73 24.15 11.22
N LEU A 411 -20.16 22.93 11.49
CA LEU A 411 -19.77 22.15 12.67
C LEU A 411 -18.42 21.39 12.52
N ASN A 412 -17.81 21.37 11.33
CA ASN A 412 -16.55 20.62 11.06
C ASN A 412 -16.50 19.21 11.67
N LEU A 413 -17.64 18.49 11.64
CA LEU A 413 -17.77 17.17 12.22
C LEU A 413 -16.83 16.17 11.51
N THR A 414 -15.99 15.49 12.29
CA THR A 414 -15.03 14.48 11.79
C THR A 414 -15.46 13.06 12.18
N GLY A 415 -14.89 12.06 11.53
CA GLY A 415 -15.16 10.65 11.82
C GLY A 415 -16.61 10.23 11.56
N MET A 416 -17.13 9.28 12.36
CA MET A 416 -18.42 8.64 12.14
C MET A 416 -19.60 9.61 12.31
N ALA A 417 -19.54 10.53 13.27
CA ALA A 417 -20.59 11.55 13.45
C ALA A 417 -20.74 12.44 12.21
N GLY A 418 -19.62 12.83 11.57
CA GLY A 418 -19.63 13.59 10.34
C GLY A 418 -20.19 12.81 9.14
N ILE A 419 -19.98 11.50 9.08
CA ILE A 419 -20.52 10.65 8.01
C ILE A 419 -22.05 10.57 8.13
N VAL A 420 -22.56 10.31 9.34
CA VAL A 420 -24.02 10.26 9.59
C VAL A 420 -24.69 11.59 9.28
N ALA A 421 -24.12 12.70 9.76
CA ALA A 421 -24.66 14.05 9.53
C ALA A 421 -24.72 14.42 8.04
N ARG A 422 -23.68 14.09 7.26
CA ARG A 422 -23.61 14.39 5.82
C ARG A 422 -24.57 13.55 4.97
N ASN A 423 -24.89 12.32 5.41
CA ASN A 423 -25.77 11.41 4.70
C ASN A 423 -27.23 11.43 5.23
N SER A 424 -27.55 12.32 6.16
CA SER A 424 -28.90 12.48 6.71
C SER A 424 -29.56 13.79 6.24
N GLU A 425 -30.88 13.78 6.22
CA GLU A 425 -31.73 14.94 5.93
C GLU A 425 -32.56 15.31 7.14
N LEU A 426 -32.83 16.60 7.30
CA LEU A 426 -33.70 17.08 8.37
C LEU A 426 -35.15 16.78 8.04
N ALA A 427 -35.82 15.98 8.89
CA ALA A 427 -37.26 15.78 8.80
C ALA A 427 -38.03 16.80 9.64
N SER A 428 -37.62 16.99 10.91
CA SER A 428 -38.24 17.97 11.80
C SER A 428 -37.29 18.39 12.92
N PHE A 429 -37.50 19.62 13.43
CA PHE A 429 -36.86 20.10 14.65
C PHE A 429 -37.90 20.86 15.48
N ALA A 430 -38.33 20.27 16.56
CA ALA A 430 -39.27 20.87 17.49
C ALA A 430 -39.04 20.37 18.93
N ASN A 431 -39.27 21.22 19.93
CA ASN A 431 -39.20 20.85 21.34
C ASN A 431 -37.90 20.11 21.76
N ASN A 432 -36.75 20.60 21.27
CA ASN A 432 -35.43 20.02 21.51
C ASN A 432 -35.29 18.58 20.99
N ARG A 433 -36.13 18.17 20.04
CA ARG A 433 -36.09 16.89 19.34
C ARG A 433 -35.76 17.13 17.89
N LEU A 434 -34.60 16.56 17.45
CA LEU A 434 -34.13 16.60 16.07
C LEU A 434 -34.43 15.24 15.44
N GLU A 435 -35.24 15.26 14.38
CA GLU A 435 -35.51 14.05 13.58
C GLU A 435 -34.76 14.13 12.23
N LEU A 436 -33.91 13.12 11.98
CA LEU A 436 -33.17 12.98 10.74
C LEU A 436 -33.64 11.74 10.00
N VAL A 437 -33.64 11.80 8.66
CA VAL A 437 -33.93 10.67 7.77
C VAL A 437 -32.66 10.30 7.02
N VAL A 438 -32.38 9.02 6.95
CA VAL A 438 -31.25 8.43 6.21
C VAL A 438 -31.81 7.51 5.12
N PRO A 439 -31.28 7.56 3.88
CA PRO A 439 -31.73 6.67 2.79
C PRO A 439 -31.51 5.19 3.12
N GLU A 440 -32.31 4.31 2.55
CA GLU A 440 -32.25 2.86 2.72
C GLU A 440 -30.84 2.30 2.46
N ALA A 441 -30.13 2.84 1.46
CA ALA A 441 -28.76 2.47 1.12
C ALA A 441 -27.75 2.69 2.28
N HIS A 442 -28.11 3.55 3.23
CA HIS A 442 -27.28 3.93 4.38
C HIS A 442 -27.89 3.54 5.73
N ARG A 443 -28.76 2.54 5.76
CA ARG A 443 -29.48 2.04 6.94
C ARG A 443 -28.59 1.81 8.17
N VAL A 444 -27.34 1.37 7.94
CA VAL A 444 -26.36 1.10 9.01
C VAL A 444 -26.10 2.35 9.88
N TYR A 445 -26.25 3.56 9.32
CA TYR A 445 -26.04 4.81 10.07
C TYR A 445 -27.17 5.16 11.05
N ALA A 446 -28.29 4.46 11.00
CA ALA A 446 -29.38 4.59 11.96
C ALA A 446 -29.16 3.76 13.24
N ASP A 447 -28.11 2.93 13.31
CA ASP A 447 -27.81 2.09 14.47
C ASP A 447 -27.30 2.92 15.66
N ARG A 448 -27.59 2.45 16.88
CA ARG A 448 -27.27 3.15 18.13
C ARG A 448 -25.84 3.66 18.26
N PRO A 449 -24.78 2.89 17.93
CA PRO A 449 -23.39 3.34 18.10
C PRO A 449 -23.03 4.59 17.29
N TYR A 450 -23.71 4.79 16.15
CA TYR A 450 -23.50 5.93 15.26
C TYR A 450 -24.30 7.14 15.66
N THR A 451 -25.58 6.92 16.03
CA THR A 451 -26.51 7.99 16.46
C THR A 451 -26.11 8.60 17.80
N GLU A 452 -25.59 7.81 18.75
CA GLU A 452 -25.12 8.31 20.06
C GLU A 452 -23.92 9.25 19.90
N LYS A 453 -22.96 8.94 19.01
CA LYS A 453 -21.83 9.84 18.72
C LYS A 453 -22.28 11.16 18.10
N LEU A 454 -23.20 11.09 17.14
CA LEU A 454 -23.75 12.30 16.52
C LEU A 454 -24.54 13.12 17.54
N GLN A 455 -25.35 12.48 18.38
CA GLN A 455 -26.12 13.18 19.44
C GLN A 455 -25.19 13.91 20.41
N ALA A 456 -24.08 13.32 20.81
CA ALA A 456 -23.11 13.95 21.71
C ALA A 456 -22.49 15.22 21.11
N GLU A 457 -22.13 15.19 19.83
CA GLU A 457 -21.57 16.37 19.13
C GLU A 457 -22.64 17.46 18.92
N LEU A 458 -23.84 17.07 18.51
CA LEU A 458 -24.95 18.01 18.32
C LEU A 458 -25.40 18.63 19.64
N ALA A 459 -25.38 17.89 20.76
CA ALA A 459 -25.72 18.43 22.09
C ALA A 459 -24.71 19.50 22.55
N ARG A 460 -23.44 19.42 22.11
CA ARG A 460 -22.44 20.47 22.36
C ARG A 460 -22.71 21.73 21.54
N ALA A 461 -23.23 21.57 20.33
CA ALA A 461 -23.45 22.69 19.41
C ALA A 461 -24.80 23.40 19.59
N ILE A 462 -25.86 22.65 19.85
CA ILE A 462 -27.24 23.18 19.95
C ILE A 462 -27.65 23.43 21.41
N GLY A 463 -27.20 22.55 22.32
CA GLY A 463 -27.49 22.71 23.77
C GLY A 463 -27.81 21.38 24.48
N PRO A 464 -27.68 21.38 25.82
CA PRO A 464 -27.94 20.19 26.62
C PRO A 464 -29.43 19.83 26.61
N GLY A 465 -29.73 18.54 26.45
CA GLY A 465 -31.09 18.01 26.39
C GLY A 465 -31.65 17.74 25.01
N LEU A 466 -30.81 17.89 23.94
CA LEU A 466 -31.20 17.52 22.59
C LEU A 466 -31.46 16.00 22.48
N ARG A 467 -32.62 15.63 21.94
CA ARG A 467 -32.94 14.24 21.58
C ARG A 467 -32.87 14.05 20.09
N LEU A 468 -31.94 13.18 19.66
CA LEU A 468 -31.78 12.80 18.26
C LEU A 468 -32.59 11.54 17.97
N VAL A 469 -33.37 11.58 16.89
CA VAL A 469 -34.06 10.41 16.33
C VAL A 469 -33.66 10.27 14.88
N VAL A 470 -33.05 9.15 14.51
CA VAL A 470 -32.71 8.84 13.14
C VAL A 470 -33.62 7.75 12.62
N ARG A 471 -34.30 8.01 11.50
CA ARG A 471 -35.19 7.06 10.84
C ARG A 471 -34.65 6.73 9.45
N VAL A 472 -34.89 5.51 8.98
CA VAL A 472 -34.64 5.09 7.62
C VAL A 472 -35.90 5.35 6.79
N GLY A 473 -35.74 6.01 5.64
CA GLY A 473 -36.89 6.36 4.78
C GLY A 473 -36.47 7.00 3.48
N GLU A 474 -37.45 7.39 2.69
CA GLU A 474 -37.22 8.14 1.45
C GLU A 474 -36.70 9.53 1.78
N THR A 475 -35.70 9.98 1.03
CA THR A 475 -35.03 11.27 1.18
C THR A 475 -35.33 12.15 -0.04
N ALA A 476 -35.44 13.45 0.18
CA ALA A 476 -35.66 14.43 -0.91
C ALA A 476 -34.36 14.76 -1.72
N GLY A 477 -33.24 14.19 -1.34
CA GLY A 477 -31.93 14.46 -1.95
C GLY A 477 -31.34 15.81 -1.54
N THR A 478 -31.67 16.27 -0.33
CA THR A 478 -31.21 17.55 0.25
C THR A 478 -30.08 17.37 1.25
N SER A 479 -29.58 16.14 1.44
CA SER A 479 -28.42 15.89 2.30
C SER A 479 -27.13 16.51 1.71
N VAL A 480 -26.15 16.82 2.57
CA VAL A 480 -24.85 17.38 2.12
C VAL A 480 -24.16 16.46 1.10
N ALA A 481 -24.26 15.15 1.29
CA ALA A 481 -23.70 14.17 0.36
C ALA A 481 -24.43 14.17 -0.98
N ALA A 482 -25.77 14.22 -0.98
CA ALA A 482 -26.57 14.26 -2.20
C ALA A 482 -26.38 15.55 -3.00
N LEU A 483 -26.27 16.69 -2.32
CA LEU A 483 -26.00 17.98 -2.97
C LEU A 483 -24.61 17.98 -3.63
N ARG A 484 -23.58 17.49 -2.94
CA ARG A 484 -22.23 17.36 -3.52
C ARG A 484 -22.20 16.42 -4.72
N SER A 485 -22.87 15.28 -4.61
CA SER A 485 -22.94 14.33 -5.76
C SER A 485 -23.57 15.00 -6.98
N ARG A 486 -24.67 15.73 -6.82
CA ARG A 486 -25.32 16.48 -7.90
C ARG A 486 -24.41 17.56 -8.51
N GLU A 487 -23.67 18.29 -7.67
CA GLU A 487 -22.71 19.28 -8.15
C GLU A 487 -21.56 18.62 -8.93
N ASP A 488 -21.05 17.50 -8.46
CA ASP A 488 -19.98 16.75 -9.13
C ASP A 488 -20.48 16.15 -10.45
N ASP A 489 -21.71 15.64 -10.50
CA ASP A 489 -22.32 15.13 -11.72
C ASP A 489 -22.55 16.25 -12.76
N GLN A 490 -23.07 17.40 -12.32
CA GLN A 490 -23.23 18.58 -13.19
C GLN A 490 -21.89 19.09 -13.74
N ARG A 491 -20.83 19.06 -12.93
CA ARG A 491 -19.48 19.44 -13.38
C ARG A 491 -18.94 18.45 -14.41
N ARG A 492 -19.19 17.14 -14.20
CA ARG A 492 -18.78 16.12 -15.18
C ARG A 492 -19.53 16.28 -16.50
N GLU A 493 -20.85 16.51 -16.46
CA GLU A 493 -21.65 16.77 -17.66
C GLU A 493 -21.19 18.02 -18.39
N SER A 494 -20.89 19.12 -17.65
CA SER A 494 -20.37 20.33 -18.25
C SER A 494 -18.99 20.14 -18.87
N ALA A 495 -18.11 19.38 -18.22
CA ALA A 495 -16.79 19.04 -18.75
C ALA A 495 -16.89 18.14 -19.99
N ALA A 496 -17.80 17.16 -20.00
CA ALA A 496 -18.06 16.30 -21.15
C ALA A 496 -18.55 17.12 -22.34
N SER A 497 -19.55 17.98 -22.12
CA SER A 497 -20.07 18.87 -23.16
C SER A 497 -19.00 19.84 -23.71
N ALA A 498 -18.12 20.35 -22.85
CA ALA A 498 -17.03 21.23 -23.27
C ALA A 498 -15.99 20.47 -24.14
N ILE A 499 -15.66 19.24 -23.79
CA ILE A 499 -14.75 18.38 -24.57
C ILE A 499 -15.36 18.03 -25.93
N GLU A 500 -16.64 17.66 -25.98
CA GLU A 500 -17.34 17.36 -27.22
C GLU A 500 -17.51 18.60 -28.16
N ALA A 501 -17.58 19.78 -27.55
CA ALA A 501 -17.65 21.04 -28.29
C ALA A 501 -16.29 21.53 -28.81
N ASP A 502 -15.17 21.02 -28.28
CA ASP A 502 -13.82 21.44 -28.64
C ASP A 502 -13.51 21.12 -30.11
N PRO A 503 -13.10 22.13 -30.93
CA PRO A 503 -12.79 21.92 -32.33
C PRO A 503 -11.74 20.85 -32.60
N PHE A 504 -10.71 20.77 -31.77
CA PHE A 504 -9.63 19.80 -31.91
C PHE A 504 -10.12 18.37 -31.65
N VAL A 505 -10.97 18.18 -30.64
CA VAL A 505 -11.57 16.86 -30.35
C VAL A 505 -12.50 16.43 -31.51
N ARG A 506 -13.28 17.36 -32.08
CA ARG A 506 -14.13 17.09 -33.25
C ARG A 506 -13.32 16.69 -34.47
N GLU A 507 -12.17 17.29 -34.70
CA GLU A 507 -11.27 16.89 -35.79
C GLU A 507 -10.70 15.49 -35.56
N LEU A 508 -10.28 15.16 -34.34
CA LEU A 508 -9.82 13.81 -34.02
C LEU A 508 -10.89 12.74 -34.20
N VAL A 509 -12.12 13.01 -33.78
CA VAL A 509 -13.24 12.09 -33.96
C VAL A 509 -13.53 11.89 -35.48
N ARG A 510 -13.51 12.99 -36.25
CA ARG A 510 -13.83 12.94 -37.69
C ARG A 510 -12.71 12.28 -38.52
N ASP A 511 -11.45 12.62 -38.25
CA ASP A 511 -10.32 12.25 -39.12
C ASP A 511 -9.69 10.91 -38.74
N PHE A 512 -9.78 10.52 -37.46
CA PHE A 512 -9.16 9.30 -36.91
C PHE A 512 -10.19 8.29 -36.36
N GLY A 513 -11.49 8.59 -36.36
CA GLY A 513 -12.49 7.72 -35.78
C GLY A 513 -12.34 7.53 -34.26
N ALA A 514 -11.77 8.54 -33.57
CA ALA A 514 -11.56 8.48 -32.12
C ALA A 514 -12.90 8.52 -31.38
N GLU A 515 -12.99 7.90 -30.22
CA GLU A 515 -14.18 7.90 -29.37
C GLU A 515 -13.84 8.54 -28.01
N VAL A 516 -14.70 9.46 -27.56
CA VAL A 516 -14.55 10.10 -26.25
C VAL A 516 -15.06 9.16 -25.16
N VAL A 517 -14.18 8.66 -24.32
CA VAL A 517 -14.54 7.78 -23.20
C VAL A 517 -15.02 8.62 -22.02
N ALA A 518 -16.33 8.71 -21.82
CA ALA A 518 -16.98 9.53 -20.79
C ALA A 518 -16.47 9.22 -19.35
N SER A 519 -16.08 7.98 -19.05
CA SER A 519 -15.55 7.58 -17.74
C SER A 519 -14.13 8.10 -17.44
N SER A 520 -13.40 8.57 -18.45
CA SER A 520 -12.05 9.13 -18.31
C SER A 520 -12.03 10.63 -18.04
N ILE A 521 -13.17 11.31 -18.20
CA ILE A 521 -13.27 12.76 -18.04
C ILE A 521 -13.18 13.13 -16.56
N LYS A 522 -12.15 13.92 -16.21
CA LYS A 522 -11.97 14.49 -14.86
C LYS A 522 -12.11 16.01 -14.98
N PRO A 523 -13.06 16.63 -14.24
CA PRO A 523 -13.15 18.10 -14.17
C PRO A 523 -11.88 18.68 -13.60
N ASN A 524 -11.41 19.83 -14.13
CA ASN A 524 -10.22 20.52 -13.61
C ASN A 524 -10.53 21.15 -12.23
N GLU A 525 -9.67 20.94 -11.23
CA GLU A 525 -9.87 21.42 -9.86
C GLU A 525 -9.46 22.90 -9.65
N GLU A 526 -8.86 23.55 -10.64
CA GLU A 526 -8.33 24.94 -10.52
C GLU A 526 -9.39 26.04 -10.29
N GLY A 527 -10.67 25.72 -10.17
CA GLY A 527 -11.76 26.67 -9.91
C GLY A 527 -12.10 26.93 -8.44
N ARG A 528 -11.42 26.34 -7.45
CA ARG A 528 -11.83 26.46 -6.03
C ARG A 528 -11.44 27.77 -5.34
N ASP A 529 -10.44 28.51 -5.82
CA ASP A 529 -9.91 29.70 -5.13
C ASP A 529 -10.24 31.07 -5.76
N ALA A 530 -10.96 31.13 -6.89
CA ALA A 530 -11.18 32.38 -7.60
C ALA A 530 -12.48 33.14 -7.26
N SER A 531 -13.34 32.64 -6.36
CA SER A 531 -14.65 33.27 -6.08
C SER A 531 -14.76 33.98 -4.73
N SER A 532 -13.71 34.00 -3.89
CA SER A 532 -13.75 34.67 -2.59
C SER A 532 -13.17 36.11 -2.56
N ASP A 533 -12.52 36.59 -3.64
CA ASP A 533 -11.81 37.87 -3.66
C ASP A 533 -12.44 38.98 -4.55
N ARG A 534 -13.74 38.91 -4.83
CA ARG A 534 -14.46 40.02 -5.44
C ARG A 534 -15.75 40.34 -4.70
N LYS A 535 -15.62 40.90 -3.50
CA LYS A 535 -16.56 41.85 -2.86
C LYS A 535 -15.92 42.36 -1.58
N GLY A 536 -15.31 43.53 -1.67
CA GLY A 536 -14.86 44.31 -0.57
C GLY A 536 -14.17 45.55 -1.12
#